data_69d01dbdd3d39c63ecb654113849f159
#
_entry.id   69d01dbdd3d39c63ecb654113849f159
#
_cell.length_a   1.000
_cell.length_b   1.000
_cell.length_c   1.000
_cell.angle_alpha   90.00
_cell.angle_beta   90.00
_cell.angle_gamma   90.00
#
_symmetry.space_group_name_H-M   'P 1'
#
loop_
_entity.id
_entity.type
_entity.pdbx_description
1 polymer ?
#
loop_
_entity_poly.entity_id
_entity_poly.type
_entity_poly.pdbx_seq_one_letter_code
_entity_poly.pdbx_strand_id
1 'polypeptide(L)'
;MLIGYARVSTDDQDLSQQRASLQTAGCRRIYEEKASGAKRDRPQLARLIDQLRADDIVTVTRLDRLARSTRDLLDIAEQLQGAGAGLRSLAEPWADTTSSAGRMVLTVFAGIAEFERSLIAERTGTGRVAAKARGVRFGRPPKLTADQIALARRLVDEGRSPREAARILNVHASTLYRAFALQTPKGTASGS
;
A
#
# COMPACT_ATOMS: atom_id res chain seq x y z
N MET A 1 -11.26 -25.53 10.60
CA MET A 1 -11.75 -25.09 11.95
C MET A 1 -12.38 -23.72 11.83
N LEU A 2 -13.38 -23.34 12.69
CA LEU A 2 -13.92 -21.98 12.69
C LEU A 2 -13.05 -21.08 13.59
N ILE A 3 -12.53 -20.00 13.02
CA ILE A 3 -11.66 -19.02 13.67
C ILE A 3 -12.32 -17.65 13.59
N GLY A 4 -12.58 -17.01 14.71
CA GLY A 4 -13.21 -15.70 14.78
C GLY A 4 -12.20 -14.57 14.68
N TYR A 5 -12.59 -13.47 14.02
CA TYR A 5 -11.90 -12.19 14.09
C TYR A 5 -12.87 -11.07 14.48
N ALA A 6 -12.52 -10.34 15.52
CA ALA A 6 -13.29 -9.22 16.05
C ALA A 6 -12.43 -7.95 16.08
N ARG A 7 -12.99 -6.81 15.67
CA ARG A 7 -12.27 -5.52 15.69
C ARG A 7 -13.12 -4.39 16.21
N VAL A 8 -12.52 -3.58 17.09
CA VAL A 8 -13.12 -2.32 17.59
C VAL A 8 -12.11 -1.19 17.50
N SER A 9 -12.60 0.04 17.44
CA SER A 9 -11.75 1.24 17.50
C SER A 9 -11.40 1.64 18.92
N THR A 10 -12.41 1.71 19.83
CA THR A 10 -12.27 2.20 21.20
C THR A 10 -13.28 1.61 22.19
N ASP A 11 -14.38 1.00 21.75
CA ASP A 11 -15.47 0.56 22.62
C ASP A 11 -15.37 -0.93 22.97
N ASP A 12 -15.23 -1.20 24.27
CA ASP A 12 -15.14 -2.57 24.78
C ASP A 12 -16.48 -3.33 24.74
N GLN A 13 -17.62 -2.63 24.75
CA GLN A 13 -18.94 -3.27 24.69
C GLN A 13 -19.19 -3.93 23.33
N ASP A 14 -18.84 -3.26 22.24
CA ASP A 14 -18.96 -3.84 20.89
C ASP A 14 -18.05 -5.08 20.71
N LEU A 15 -16.87 -5.10 21.33
CA LEU A 15 -15.99 -6.26 21.30
C LEU A 15 -16.59 -7.49 22.01
N SER A 16 -17.20 -7.28 23.18
CA SER A 16 -17.85 -8.36 23.93
C SER A 16 -19.04 -8.95 23.17
N GLN A 17 -19.82 -8.13 22.49
CA GLN A 17 -20.93 -8.57 21.66
C GLN A 17 -20.44 -9.36 20.43
N GLN A 18 -19.42 -8.87 19.73
CA GLN A 18 -18.81 -9.60 18.61
C GLN A 18 -18.28 -10.96 19.04
N ARG A 19 -17.58 -11.00 20.19
CA ARG A 19 -17.05 -12.24 20.76
C ARG A 19 -18.15 -13.26 21.04
N ALA A 20 -19.23 -12.83 21.71
CA ALA A 20 -20.37 -13.70 22.00
C ALA A 20 -21.01 -14.27 20.72
N SER A 21 -21.21 -13.44 19.69
CA SER A 21 -21.74 -13.86 18.40
C SER A 21 -20.83 -14.88 17.69
N LEU A 22 -19.51 -14.66 17.73
CA LEU A 22 -18.52 -15.58 17.13
C LEU A 22 -18.47 -16.92 17.90
N GLN A 23 -18.58 -16.88 19.23
CA GLN A 23 -18.65 -18.09 20.06
C GLN A 23 -19.93 -18.89 19.76
N THR A 24 -21.07 -18.23 19.65
CA THR A 24 -22.34 -18.85 19.28
C THR A 24 -22.28 -19.47 17.87
N ALA A 25 -21.54 -18.85 16.95
CA ALA A 25 -21.28 -19.40 15.61
C ALA A 25 -20.30 -20.59 15.61
N GLY A 26 -19.74 -20.97 16.77
CA GLY A 26 -18.86 -22.14 16.93
C GLY A 26 -17.37 -21.85 16.72
N CYS A 27 -16.96 -20.58 16.76
CA CYS A 27 -15.54 -20.24 16.67
C CYS A 27 -14.79 -20.72 17.92
N ARG A 28 -13.79 -21.59 17.72
CA ARG A 28 -12.97 -22.14 18.82
C ARG A 28 -11.85 -21.22 19.27
N ARG A 29 -11.41 -20.34 18.37
CA ARG A 29 -10.36 -19.35 18.61
C ARG A 29 -10.81 -18.00 18.04
N ILE A 30 -10.63 -16.93 18.81
CA ILE A 30 -11.02 -15.57 18.38
C ILE A 30 -9.82 -14.65 18.54
N TYR A 31 -9.48 -13.95 17.47
CA TYR A 31 -8.46 -12.90 17.47
C TYR A 31 -9.16 -11.55 17.62
N GLU A 32 -8.74 -10.80 18.61
CA GLU A 32 -9.35 -9.53 18.99
C GLU A 32 -8.40 -8.37 18.69
N GLU A 33 -8.83 -7.43 17.86
CA GLU A 33 -8.05 -6.29 17.41
C GLU A 33 -8.60 -4.98 17.96
N LYS A 34 -7.80 -4.24 18.72
CA LYS A 34 -8.11 -2.86 19.11
C LYS A 34 -7.33 -1.91 18.21
N ALA A 35 -7.92 -1.52 17.09
CA ALA A 35 -7.29 -0.63 16.12
C ALA A 35 -8.29 0.35 15.52
N SER A 36 -7.98 1.65 15.62
CA SER A 36 -8.75 2.68 14.94
C SER A 36 -8.68 2.48 13.41
N GLY A 37 -9.74 2.84 12.69
CA GLY A 37 -9.80 2.72 11.23
C GLY A 37 -8.65 3.40 10.48
N ALA A 38 -7.97 4.40 11.10
CA ALA A 38 -6.84 5.11 10.53
C ALA A 38 -5.49 4.37 10.66
N LYS A 39 -5.31 3.51 11.66
CA LYS A 39 -4.07 2.76 11.83
C LYS A 39 -4.04 1.56 10.87
N ARG A 40 -3.00 1.49 10.04
CA ARG A 40 -2.79 0.37 9.09
C ARG A 40 -2.33 -0.92 9.77
N ASP A 41 -1.81 -0.81 10.99
CA ASP A 41 -1.23 -1.92 11.72
C ASP A 41 -2.33 -2.76 12.37
N ARG A 42 -2.38 -4.05 12.02
CA ARG A 42 -3.34 -5.06 12.50
C ARG A 42 -2.59 -6.34 12.89
N PRO A 43 -1.85 -6.30 13.99
CA PRO A 43 -1.01 -7.43 14.38
C PRO A 43 -1.81 -8.71 14.64
N GLN A 44 -3.07 -8.60 15.11
CA GLN A 44 -3.88 -9.78 15.36
C GLN A 44 -4.41 -10.40 14.06
N LEU A 45 -4.78 -9.58 13.07
CA LEU A 45 -5.15 -10.08 11.75
C LEU A 45 -3.96 -10.75 11.06
N ALA A 46 -2.79 -10.11 11.09
CA ALA A 46 -1.57 -10.68 10.52
C ALA A 46 -1.23 -12.02 11.17
N ARG A 47 -1.29 -12.09 12.52
CA ARG A 47 -1.06 -13.30 13.27
C ARG A 47 -2.10 -14.40 12.98
N LEU A 48 -3.36 -14.01 12.75
CA LEU A 48 -4.41 -14.94 12.34
C LEU A 48 -4.04 -15.57 11.00
N ILE A 49 -3.74 -14.75 9.99
CA ILE A 49 -3.41 -15.20 8.64
C ILE A 49 -2.18 -16.12 8.64
N ASP A 50 -1.15 -15.77 9.41
CA ASP A 50 0.10 -16.54 9.52
C ASP A 50 -0.09 -17.93 10.15
N GLN A 51 -1.16 -18.11 10.94
CA GLN A 51 -1.48 -19.36 11.63
C GLN A 51 -2.57 -20.20 10.98
N LEU A 52 -3.09 -19.76 9.80
CA LEU A 52 -4.11 -20.49 9.06
C LEU A 52 -3.60 -21.83 8.56
N ARG A 53 -4.53 -22.77 8.49
CA ARG A 53 -4.33 -24.06 7.84
C ARG A 53 -5.37 -24.24 6.74
N ALA A 54 -5.11 -25.13 5.82
CA ALA A 54 -6.11 -25.52 4.82
C ALA A 54 -7.41 -25.97 5.53
N ASP A 55 -8.55 -25.60 4.93
CA ASP A 55 -9.90 -25.85 5.42
C ASP A 55 -10.29 -25.10 6.71
N ASP A 56 -9.47 -24.16 7.19
CA ASP A 56 -9.90 -23.21 8.21
C ASP A 56 -10.89 -22.20 7.62
N ILE A 57 -11.83 -21.72 8.44
CA ILE A 57 -12.82 -20.72 8.05
C ILE A 57 -12.70 -19.53 8.98
N VAL A 58 -12.27 -18.39 8.44
CA VAL A 58 -12.24 -17.13 9.17
C VAL A 58 -13.65 -16.56 9.19
N THR A 59 -14.20 -16.40 10.39
CA THR A 59 -15.55 -15.92 10.61
C THR A 59 -15.52 -14.54 11.26
N VAL A 60 -16.28 -13.60 10.72
CA VAL A 60 -16.47 -12.25 11.24
C VAL A 60 -17.95 -11.96 11.47
N THR A 61 -18.27 -11.06 12.38
CA THR A 61 -19.66 -10.64 12.59
C THR A 61 -20.17 -9.85 11.41
N ARG A 62 -19.32 -8.96 10.83
CA ARG A 62 -19.60 -8.11 9.67
C ARG A 62 -18.31 -7.86 8.89
N LEU A 63 -18.44 -7.64 7.59
CA LEU A 63 -17.29 -7.35 6.72
C LEU A 63 -16.56 -6.05 7.07
N ASP A 64 -17.27 -5.02 7.58
CA ASP A 64 -16.67 -3.77 8.01
C ASP A 64 -15.79 -3.90 9.27
N ARG A 65 -15.91 -5.00 10.00
CA ARG A 65 -14.99 -5.38 11.06
C ARG A 65 -13.71 -6.00 10.54
N LEU A 66 -13.78 -6.69 9.42
CA LEU A 66 -12.62 -7.30 8.78
C LEU A 66 -11.86 -6.29 7.93
N ALA A 67 -12.55 -5.58 7.07
CA ALA A 67 -11.97 -4.72 6.05
C ALA A 67 -12.41 -3.25 6.22
N ARG A 68 -11.61 -2.32 5.68
CA ARG A 68 -11.88 -0.87 5.69
C ARG A 68 -12.38 -0.35 4.36
N SER A 69 -12.21 -1.13 3.31
CA SER A 69 -12.62 -0.83 1.96
C SER A 69 -12.82 -2.14 1.21
N THR A 70 -13.52 -2.09 0.08
CA THR A 70 -13.69 -3.24 -0.81
C THR A 70 -12.33 -3.81 -1.21
N ARG A 71 -11.35 -2.98 -1.51
CA ARG A 71 -10.00 -3.43 -1.84
C ARG A 71 -9.33 -4.19 -0.70
N ASP A 72 -9.36 -3.64 0.51
CA ASP A 72 -8.81 -4.29 1.71
C ASP A 72 -9.48 -5.66 1.95
N LEU A 73 -10.81 -5.75 1.68
CA LEU A 73 -11.55 -7.02 1.75
C LEU A 73 -11.03 -8.04 0.74
N LEU A 74 -10.83 -7.62 -0.50
CA LEU A 74 -10.35 -8.50 -1.57
C LEU A 74 -8.92 -8.95 -1.32
N ASP A 75 -8.05 -8.06 -0.89
CA ASP A 75 -6.65 -8.37 -0.54
C ASP A 75 -6.59 -9.39 0.62
N ILE A 76 -7.49 -9.26 1.62
CA ILE A 76 -7.60 -10.24 2.72
C ILE A 76 -8.16 -11.56 2.20
N ALA A 77 -9.24 -11.54 1.41
CA ALA A 77 -9.85 -12.75 0.86
C ALA A 77 -8.87 -13.55 0.00
N GLU A 78 -8.01 -12.89 -0.78
CA GLU A 78 -6.95 -13.51 -1.57
C GLU A 78 -5.90 -14.18 -0.66
N GLN A 79 -5.49 -13.52 0.42
CA GLN A 79 -4.55 -14.10 1.40
C GLN A 79 -5.15 -15.35 2.07
N LEU A 80 -6.43 -15.31 2.46
CA LEU A 80 -7.13 -16.45 3.05
C LEU A 80 -7.20 -17.62 2.06
N GLN A 81 -7.56 -17.34 0.81
CA GLN A 81 -7.61 -18.34 -0.25
C GLN A 81 -6.23 -18.94 -0.53
N GLY A 82 -5.18 -18.12 -0.55
CA GLY A 82 -3.79 -18.57 -0.71
C GLY A 82 -3.33 -19.51 0.41
N ALA A 83 -3.87 -19.34 1.63
CA ALA A 83 -3.67 -20.25 2.76
C ALA A 83 -4.60 -21.49 2.72
N GLY A 84 -5.46 -21.63 1.71
CA GLY A 84 -6.46 -22.69 1.62
C GLY A 84 -7.64 -22.53 2.60
N ALA A 85 -7.83 -21.31 3.14
CA ALA A 85 -8.87 -21.00 4.11
C ALA A 85 -10.05 -20.26 3.48
N GLY A 86 -11.23 -20.39 4.11
CA GLY A 86 -12.46 -19.71 3.72
C GLY A 86 -12.72 -18.45 4.55
N LEU A 87 -13.57 -17.57 4.04
CA LEU A 87 -14.14 -16.42 4.73
C LEU A 87 -15.64 -16.61 4.90
N ARG A 88 -16.16 -16.26 6.08
CA ARG A 88 -17.62 -16.21 6.37
C ARG A 88 -17.94 -14.96 7.17
N SER A 89 -18.97 -14.23 6.72
CA SER A 89 -19.59 -13.17 7.51
C SER A 89 -20.95 -13.62 8.06
N LEU A 90 -21.22 -13.30 9.34
CA LEU A 90 -22.50 -13.65 9.96
C LEU A 90 -23.62 -12.74 9.48
N ALA A 91 -23.33 -11.45 9.25
CA ALA A 91 -24.34 -10.49 8.79
C ALA A 91 -24.50 -10.46 7.26
N GLU A 92 -23.49 -10.92 6.51
CA GLU A 92 -23.50 -10.92 5.04
C GLU A 92 -23.33 -12.35 4.49
N PRO A 93 -24.41 -13.15 4.39
CA PRO A 93 -24.30 -14.54 3.94
C PRO A 93 -23.75 -14.72 2.52
N TRP A 94 -23.89 -13.70 1.67
CA TRP A 94 -23.32 -13.68 0.32
C TRP A 94 -21.79 -13.66 0.29
N ALA A 95 -21.15 -13.30 1.40
CA ALA A 95 -19.70 -13.27 1.53
C ALA A 95 -19.10 -14.56 2.13
N ASP A 96 -19.82 -15.69 1.99
CA ASP A 96 -19.32 -17.00 2.42
C ASP A 96 -18.54 -17.66 1.27
N THR A 97 -17.21 -17.58 1.32
CA THR A 97 -16.34 -18.18 0.29
C THR A 97 -16.27 -19.70 0.37
N THR A 98 -16.85 -20.33 1.38
CA THR A 98 -16.96 -21.80 1.43
C THR A 98 -18.01 -22.30 0.43
N SER A 99 -18.95 -21.43 0.03
CA SER A 99 -19.93 -21.70 -1.02
C SER A 99 -19.43 -21.27 -2.40
N SER A 100 -19.89 -21.95 -3.47
CA SER A 100 -19.59 -21.54 -4.85
C SER A 100 -20.18 -20.18 -5.21
N ALA A 101 -21.37 -19.87 -4.70
CA ALA A 101 -22.02 -18.59 -4.89
C ALA A 101 -21.21 -17.42 -4.24
N GLY A 102 -20.77 -17.59 -3.01
CA GLY A 102 -19.97 -16.57 -2.33
C GLY A 102 -18.62 -16.35 -3.00
N ARG A 103 -17.95 -17.41 -3.46
CA ARG A 103 -16.72 -17.29 -4.27
C ARG A 103 -16.97 -16.51 -5.56
N MET A 104 -18.05 -16.80 -6.27
CA MET A 104 -18.44 -16.09 -7.49
C MET A 104 -18.66 -14.59 -7.22
N VAL A 105 -19.39 -14.25 -6.17
CA VAL A 105 -19.66 -12.86 -5.79
C VAL A 105 -18.35 -12.11 -5.53
N LEU A 106 -17.43 -12.67 -4.74
CA LEU A 106 -16.13 -12.03 -4.48
C LEU A 106 -15.28 -11.91 -5.74
N THR A 107 -15.33 -12.87 -6.65
CA THR A 107 -14.64 -12.78 -7.95
C THR A 107 -15.18 -11.62 -8.79
N VAL A 108 -16.47 -11.39 -8.80
CA VAL A 108 -17.09 -10.24 -9.49
C VAL A 108 -16.62 -8.93 -8.88
N PHE A 109 -16.61 -8.82 -7.54
CA PHE A 109 -16.10 -7.63 -6.86
C PHE A 109 -14.60 -7.39 -7.14
N ALA A 110 -13.80 -8.45 -7.21
CA ALA A 110 -12.38 -8.35 -7.58
C ALA A 110 -12.21 -7.79 -9.00
N GLY A 111 -13.00 -8.27 -9.95
CA GLY A 111 -13.01 -7.76 -11.32
C GLY A 111 -13.40 -6.29 -11.40
N ILE A 112 -14.43 -5.86 -10.65
CA ILE A 112 -14.84 -4.46 -10.58
C ILE A 112 -13.72 -3.58 -10.00
N ALA A 113 -13.09 -4.00 -8.91
CA ALA A 113 -12.01 -3.25 -8.28
C ALA A 113 -10.77 -3.13 -9.19
N GLU A 114 -10.45 -4.16 -9.97
CA GLU A 114 -9.39 -4.12 -10.97
C GLU A 114 -9.72 -3.18 -12.13
N PHE A 115 -10.96 -3.22 -12.60
CA PHE A 115 -11.45 -2.30 -13.63
C PHE A 115 -11.37 -0.83 -13.18
N GLU A 116 -11.83 -0.51 -11.97
CA GLU A 116 -11.70 0.84 -11.40
C GLU A 116 -10.23 1.28 -11.32
N ARG A 117 -9.33 0.39 -10.92
CA ARG A 117 -7.89 0.66 -10.86
C ARG A 117 -7.31 1.00 -12.24
N SER A 118 -7.70 0.23 -13.24
CA SER A 118 -7.27 0.42 -14.64
C SER A 118 -7.72 1.78 -15.17
N LEU A 119 -8.97 2.17 -14.90
CA LEU A 119 -9.50 3.47 -15.27
C LEU A 119 -8.73 4.64 -14.60
N ILE A 120 -8.41 4.51 -13.31
CA ILE A 120 -7.64 5.52 -12.58
C ILE A 120 -6.22 5.61 -13.16
N ALA A 121 -5.59 4.48 -13.43
CA ALA A 121 -4.24 4.44 -14.01
C ALA A 121 -4.20 5.08 -15.39
N GLU A 122 -5.18 4.80 -16.26
CA GLU A 122 -5.32 5.39 -17.59
C GLU A 122 -5.48 6.90 -17.51
N ARG A 123 -6.44 7.40 -16.70
CA ARG A 123 -6.66 8.84 -16.51
C ARG A 123 -5.41 9.53 -15.98
N THR A 124 -4.74 8.92 -15.00
CA THR A 124 -3.51 9.45 -14.41
C THR A 124 -2.36 9.43 -15.41
N GLY A 125 -2.24 8.39 -16.23
CA GLY A 125 -1.25 8.26 -17.29
C GLY A 125 -1.39 9.37 -18.32
N THR A 126 -2.58 9.55 -18.86
CA THR A 126 -2.91 10.60 -19.82
C THR A 126 -2.66 11.99 -19.24
N GLY A 127 -3.08 12.23 -17.99
CA GLY A 127 -2.83 13.49 -17.28
C GLY A 127 -1.33 13.78 -17.09
N ARG A 128 -0.51 12.76 -16.79
CA ARG A 128 0.95 12.91 -16.67
C ARG A 128 1.62 13.23 -17.99
N VAL A 129 1.20 12.60 -19.09
CA VAL A 129 1.70 12.89 -20.44
C VAL A 129 1.41 14.34 -20.81
N ALA A 130 0.16 14.79 -20.66
CA ALA A 130 -0.24 16.16 -20.92
C ALA A 130 0.49 17.19 -20.04
N ALA A 131 0.71 16.87 -18.76
CA ALA A 131 1.47 17.74 -17.86
C ALA A 131 2.95 17.82 -18.23
N LYS A 132 3.58 16.71 -18.63
CA LYS A 132 4.95 16.69 -19.17
C LYS A 132 5.08 17.55 -20.42
N ALA A 133 4.11 17.46 -21.32
CA ALA A 133 4.09 18.29 -22.54
C ALA A 133 4.03 19.79 -22.22
N ARG A 134 3.39 20.18 -21.11
CA ARG A 134 3.38 21.56 -20.58
C ARG A 134 4.61 21.94 -19.74
N GLY A 135 5.63 21.06 -19.68
CA GLY A 135 6.86 21.33 -18.94
C GLY A 135 6.82 21.02 -17.43
N VAL A 136 5.73 20.42 -16.94
CA VAL A 136 5.64 20.04 -15.52
C VAL A 136 6.60 18.89 -15.24
N ARG A 137 7.52 19.10 -14.28
CA ARG A 137 8.45 18.07 -13.80
C ARG A 137 7.82 17.32 -12.65
N PHE A 138 7.78 15.99 -12.76
CA PHE A 138 7.33 15.09 -11.72
C PHE A 138 8.52 14.57 -10.92
N GLY A 139 8.27 14.19 -9.68
CA GLY A 139 9.26 13.64 -8.77
C GLY A 139 9.71 14.64 -7.70
N ARG A 140 10.67 14.20 -6.87
CA ARG A 140 11.22 15.04 -5.81
C ARG A 140 11.95 16.23 -6.43
N PRO A 141 11.71 17.47 -5.97
CA PRO A 141 12.46 18.64 -6.44
C PRO A 141 13.97 18.41 -6.30
N PRO A 142 14.77 18.93 -7.23
CA PRO A 142 16.22 18.90 -7.10
C PRO A 142 16.65 19.53 -5.77
N LYS A 143 17.63 18.91 -5.11
CA LYS A 143 18.13 19.41 -3.82
C LYS A 143 18.97 20.69 -3.98
N LEU A 144 19.48 20.94 -5.19
CA LEU A 144 20.26 22.11 -5.58
C LEU A 144 19.54 22.87 -6.69
N THR A 145 19.48 24.19 -6.56
CA THR A 145 19.00 25.09 -7.62
C THR A 145 20.08 25.24 -8.72
N ALA A 146 19.67 25.76 -9.88
CA ALA A 146 20.61 26.06 -10.97
C ALA A 146 21.72 26.99 -10.51
N ASP A 147 21.39 28.03 -9.73
CA ASP A 147 22.36 29.01 -9.22
C ASP A 147 23.34 28.38 -8.23
N GLN A 148 22.86 27.46 -7.37
CA GLN A 148 23.71 26.71 -6.46
C GLN A 148 24.67 25.77 -7.20
N ILE A 149 24.25 25.18 -8.30
CA ILE A 149 25.11 24.35 -9.14
C ILE A 149 26.16 25.21 -9.86
N ALA A 150 25.78 26.39 -10.35
CA ALA A 150 26.69 27.34 -10.96
C ALA A 150 27.74 27.85 -9.97
N LEU A 151 27.33 28.19 -8.73
CA LEU A 151 28.23 28.55 -7.66
C LEU A 151 29.21 27.42 -7.34
N ALA A 152 28.74 26.20 -7.23
CA ALA A 152 29.59 25.05 -6.97
C ALA A 152 30.64 24.83 -8.08
N ARG A 153 30.27 25.02 -9.35
CA ARG A 153 31.24 24.94 -10.47
C ARG A 153 32.31 26.01 -10.34
N ARG A 154 31.93 27.25 -10.08
CA ARG A 154 32.88 28.35 -9.89
C ARG A 154 33.85 28.05 -8.77
N LEU A 155 33.39 27.55 -7.62
CA LEU A 155 34.26 27.18 -6.51
C LEU A 155 35.26 26.06 -6.88
N VAL A 156 34.85 25.11 -7.73
CA VAL A 156 35.75 24.06 -8.22
C VAL A 156 36.76 24.62 -9.23
N ASP A 157 36.35 25.54 -10.11
CA ASP A 157 37.25 26.19 -11.08
C ASP A 157 38.28 27.10 -10.38
N GLU A 158 37.91 27.66 -9.22
CA GLU A 158 38.81 28.44 -8.32
C GLU A 158 39.77 27.55 -7.49
N GLY A 159 39.79 26.22 -7.75
CA GLY A 159 40.71 25.25 -7.14
C GLY A 159 40.23 24.58 -5.86
N ARG A 160 38.96 24.76 -5.46
CA ARG A 160 38.37 24.02 -4.32
C ARG A 160 37.97 22.60 -4.74
N SER A 161 38.09 21.68 -3.81
CA SER A 161 37.61 20.32 -4.09
C SER A 161 36.07 20.25 -4.18
N PRO A 162 35.51 19.36 -5.02
CA PRO A 162 34.05 19.16 -5.07
C PRO A 162 33.43 18.77 -3.72
N ARG A 163 34.21 18.15 -2.83
CA ARG A 163 33.77 17.84 -1.46
C ARG A 163 33.61 19.10 -0.59
N GLU A 164 34.49 20.07 -0.73
CA GLU A 164 34.40 21.37 -0.04
C GLU A 164 33.23 22.18 -0.58
N ALA A 165 33.05 22.25 -1.90
CA ALA A 165 31.91 22.91 -2.53
C ALA A 165 30.56 22.28 -2.05
N ALA A 166 30.48 20.97 -1.93
CA ALA A 166 29.30 20.29 -1.40
C ALA A 166 29.03 20.64 0.07
N ARG A 167 30.08 20.78 0.89
CA ARG A 167 29.99 21.19 2.30
C ARG A 167 29.45 22.63 2.42
N ILE A 168 29.96 23.56 1.60
CA ILE A 168 29.49 24.95 1.56
C ILE A 168 28.00 25.03 1.24
N LEU A 169 27.53 24.18 0.32
CA LEU A 169 26.10 24.11 -0.09
C LEU A 169 25.24 23.23 0.82
N ASN A 170 25.81 22.72 1.91
CA ASN A 170 25.13 21.83 2.87
C ASN A 170 24.46 20.62 2.21
N VAL A 171 25.15 19.98 1.26
CA VAL A 171 24.70 18.74 0.59
C VAL A 171 25.77 17.67 0.63
N HIS A 172 25.37 16.43 0.47
CA HIS A 172 26.32 15.33 0.34
C HIS A 172 27.05 15.40 -1.01
N ALA A 173 28.36 15.08 -1.03
CA ALA A 173 29.20 15.16 -2.24
C ALA A 173 28.56 14.40 -3.44
N SER A 174 27.95 13.23 -3.21
CA SER A 174 27.26 12.47 -4.27
C SER A 174 26.10 13.23 -4.91
N THR A 175 25.45 14.14 -4.19
CA THR A 175 24.38 15.00 -4.71
C THR A 175 24.94 16.01 -5.70
N LEU A 176 26.10 16.60 -5.38
CA LEU A 176 26.78 17.55 -6.24
C LEU A 176 27.33 16.88 -7.50
N TYR A 177 27.98 15.72 -7.37
CA TYR A 177 28.47 14.97 -8.54
C TYR A 177 27.33 14.60 -9.51
N ARG A 178 26.17 14.14 -9.01
CA ARG A 178 25.01 13.88 -9.86
C ARG A 178 24.49 15.13 -10.56
N ALA A 179 24.49 16.28 -9.86
CA ALA A 179 24.05 17.54 -10.43
C ALA A 179 25.00 18.01 -11.54
N PHE A 180 26.30 17.81 -11.41
CA PHE A 180 27.28 18.12 -12.47
C PHE A 180 27.11 17.20 -13.68
N ALA A 181 26.92 15.90 -13.47
CA ALA A 181 26.72 14.92 -14.54
C ALA A 181 25.46 15.18 -15.37
N LEU A 182 24.36 15.68 -14.75
CA LEU A 182 23.12 16.00 -15.44
C LEU A 182 23.19 17.25 -16.31
N GLN A 183 24.16 18.14 -16.11
CA GLN A 183 24.36 19.37 -16.86
C GLN A 183 25.49 19.29 -17.91
N THR A 184 26.22 18.20 -17.95
CA THR A 184 27.17 17.96 -19.04
C THR A 184 26.36 17.56 -20.28
N PRO A 185 26.32 18.34 -21.38
CA PRO A 185 25.66 17.92 -22.61
C PRO A 185 26.31 16.59 -23.03
N LYS A 186 25.49 15.60 -23.36
CA LYS A 186 25.97 14.39 -24.02
C LYS A 186 26.68 14.85 -25.29
N GLY A 187 28.01 14.85 -25.27
CA GLY A 187 28.82 15.18 -26.42
C GLY A 187 28.34 14.34 -27.60
N THR A 188 28.03 15.02 -28.69
CA THR A 188 27.91 14.45 -30.03
C THR A 188 29.21 13.67 -30.28
N ALA A 189 29.10 12.34 -30.24
CA ALA A 189 30.12 11.49 -30.85
C ALA A 189 30.04 11.74 -32.34
N SER A 190 30.84 12.68 -32.86
CA SER A 190 31.12 12.77 -34.30
C SER A 190 32.02 11.59 -34.64
N GLY A 191 31.47 10.65 -35.41
CA GLY A 191 32.26 9.64 -36.05
C GLY A 191 33.18 10.26 -37.11
N SER A 192 34.31 9.72 -37.22
CA SER A 192 35.16 9.67 -38.42
C SER A 192 35.45 8.20 -38.70
#